data_ae075ddaefb1944699354058fec0133b
#
_entry.id   ae075ddaefb1944699354058fec0133b
#
_cell.length_a   1.000
_cell.length_b   1.000
_cell.length_c   1.000
_cell.angle_alpha   90.00
_cell.angle_beta   90.00
_cell.angle_gamma   90.00
#
_symmetry.space_group_name_H-M   'P 1'
#
loop_
_entity.id
_entity.type
_entity.pdbx_description
1 polymer ?
#
loop_
_entity_poly.entity_id
_entity_poly.type
_entity_poly.pdbx_seq_one_letter_code
_entity_poly.pdbx_strand_id
1 'polypeptide(L)'
;MDEEIKLLKELNCPEWVIEHSKGVSRKACEIASNFEDVDMELVRVGGLLHDIGRSKTNSIEHAVIGAQILKERGYSQEIINIVERHIGTGLSEDDARQLVLPIKDYTPQTLEEKIVSHADNLFNGAEEVDVEFTIEKWKRKLGENHPSI
;
A
#
# COMPACT_ATOMS: atom_id res chain seq x y z
N MET A 1 -5.47 13.39 17.86
CA MET A 1 -4.74 12.36 17.13
C MET A 1 -5.60 11.87 15.97
N ASP A 2 -4.98 11.63 14.84
CA ASP A 2 -5.64 11.12 13.65
C ASP A 2 -6.30 9.76 13.93
N GLU A 3 -7.53 9.55 13.46
CA GLU A 3 -8.28 8.31 13.71
C GLU A 3 -7.60 7.09 13.10
N GLU A 4 -6.97 7.24 11.93
CA GLU A 4 -6.27 6.16 11.27
C GLU A 4 -5.04 5.72 12.05
N ILE A 5 -4.32 6.68 12.63
CA ILE A 5 -3.17 6.35 13.49
C ILE A 5 -3.62 5.66 14.76
N LYS A 6 -4.75 6.08 15.34
CA LYS A 6 -5.35 5.40 16.49
C LYS A 6 -5.70 3.94 16.14
N LEU A 7 -6.27 3.72 14.97
CA LEU A 7 -6.60 2.37 14.52
C LEU A 7 -5.36 1.49 14.38
N LEU A 8 -4.28 2.03 13.80
CA LEU A 8 -3.02 1.29 13.69
C LEU A 8 -2.49 0.89 15.07
N LYS A 9 -2.54 1.79 16.03
CA LYS A 9 -2.12 1.53 17.42
C LYS A 9 -3.03 0.51 18.09
N GLU A 10 -4.34 0.64 17.91
CA GLU A 10 -5.33 -0.28 18.47
C GLU A 10 -5.09 -1.72 18.01
N LEU A 11 -4.69 -1.90 16.76
CA LEU A 11 -4.40 -3.21 16.19
C LEU A 11 -2.97 -3.68 16.50
N ASN A 12 -2.22 -2.93 17.30
CA ASN A 12 -0.84 -3.25 17.68
C ASN A 12 0.11 -3.34 16.48
N CYS A 13 -0.08 -2.47 15.48
CA CYS A 13 0.89 -2.36 14.40
C CYS A 13 2.26 -1.98 14.97
N PRO A 14 3.34 -2.62 14.51
CA PRO A 14 4.69 -2.23 14.95
C PRO A 14 4.96 -0.76 14.70
N GLU A 15 5.78 -0.15 15.55
CA GLU A 15 6.12 1.27 15.43
C GLU A 15 6.70 1.61 14.06
N TRP A 16 7.54 0.73 13.48
CA TRP A 16 8.11 0.98 12.16
C TRP A 16 7.04 1.03 11.07
N VAL A 17 5.95 0.26 11.20
CA VAL A 17 4.82 0.29 10.25
C VAL A 17 4.11 1.63 10.36
N ILE A 18 3.90 2.14 11.57
CA ILE A 18 3.22 3.43 11.78
C ILE A 18 4.07 4.55 11.19
N GLU A 19 5.37 4.58 11.45
CA GLU A 19 6.26 5.60 10.90
C GLU A 19 6.39 5.52 9.38
N HIS A 20 6.48 4.30 8.83
CA HIS A 20 6.44 4.06 7.39
C HIS A 20 5.15 4.63 6.77
N SER A 21 4.02 4.31 7.37
CA SER A 21 2.71 4.75 6.87
C SER A 21 2.55 6.27 6.90
N LYS A 22 3.05 6.92 7.94
CA LYS A 22 3.06 8.39 8.01
C LYS A 22 3.91 8.97 6.87
N GLY A 23 5.08 8.40 6.61
CA GLY A 23 5.97 8.82 5.54
C GLY A 23 5.34 8.65 4.18
N VAL A 24 4.74 7.49 3.92
CA VAL A 24 4.05 7.20 2.65
C VAL A 24 2.87 8.15 2.44
N SER A 25 2.06 8.39 3.47
CA SER A 25 0.93 9.31 3.38
C SER A 25 1.39 10.73 3.02
N ARG A 26 2.43 11.21 3.68
CA ARG A 26 2.99 12.54 3.42
C ARG A 26 3.52 12.63 1.98
N LYS A 27 4.28 11.63 1.54
CA LYS A 27 4.84 11.60 0.19
C LYS A 27 3.74 11.50 -0.87
N ALA A 28 2.75 10.67 -0.62
CA ALA A 28 1.60 10.53 -1.53
C ALA A 28 0.85 11.85 -1.67
N CYS A 29 0.62 12.58 -0.58
CA CYS A 29 -0.03 13.90 -0.62
C CYS A 29 0.85 14.91 -1.36
N GLU A 30 2.16 14.86 -1.19
CA GLU A 30 3.09 15.71 -1.93
C GLU A 30 2.99 15.45 -3.43
N ILE A 31 3.00 14.20 -3.84
CA ILE A 31 2.84 13.83 -5.26
C ILE A 31 1.46 14.28 -5.76
N ALA A 32 0.41 14.00 -5.00
CA ALA A 32 -0.97 14.31 -5.38
C ALA A 32 -1.18 15.83 -5.56
N SER A 33 -0.43 16.67 -4.87
CA SER A 33 -0.55 18.13 -4.99
C SER A 33 -0.21 18.64 -6.39
N ASN A 34 0.42 17.83 -7.23
CA ASN A 34 0.73 18.18 -8.61
C ASN A 34 -0.42 17.88 -9.60
N PHE A 35 -1.53 17.34 -9.12
CA PHE A 35 -2.69 16.96 -9.93
C PHE A 35 -3.92 17.73 -9.46
N GLU A 36 -4.78 18.14 -10.41
CA GLU A 36 -6.00 18.90 -10.10
C GLU A 36 -7.17 18.00 -9.69
N ASP A 37 -7.33 16.86 -10.36
CA ASP A 37 -8.49 15.98 -10.21
C ASP A 37 -8.19 14.79 -9.30
N VAL A 38 -7.62 15.05 -8.13
CA VAL A 38 -7.26 14.01 -7.17
C VAL A 38 -8.00 14.24 -5.85
N ASP A 39 -8.47 13.15 -5.24
CA ASP A 39 -9.06 13.20 -3.90
C ASP A 39 -7.93 13.13 -2.86
N MET A 40 -7.55 14.29 -2.33
CA MET A 40 -6.43 14.41 -1.37
C MET A 40 -6.70 13.64 -0.07
N GLU A 41 -7.94 13.65 0.41
CA GLU A 41 -8.28 12.93 1.64
C GLU A 41 -8.19 11.42 1.43
N LEU A 42 -8.61 10.93 0.27
CA LEU A 42 -8.50 9.52 -0.09
C LEU A 42 -7.03 9.09 -0.15
N VAL A 43 -6.17 9.92 -0.72
CA VAL A 43 -4.73 9.65 -0.80
C VAL A 43 -4.11 9.63 0.60
N ARG A 44 -4.45 10.60 1.44
CA ARG A 44 -3.94 10.71 2.80
C ARG A 44 -4.31 9.47 3.64
N VAL A 45 -5.59 9.14 3.67
CA VAL A 45 -6.11 8.03 4.45
C VAL A 45 -5.60 6.70 3.89
N GLY A 46 -5.62 6.54 2.56
CA GLY A 46 -5.09 5.34 1.91
C GLY A 46 -3.62 5.12 2.22
N GLY A 47 -2.83 6.17 2.20
CA GLY A 47 -1.41 6.10 2.56
C GLY A 47 -1.20 5.68 4.00
N LEU A 48 -1.98 6.22 4.93
CA LEU A 48 -1.89 5.85 6.35
C LEU A 48 -2.29 4.40 6.61
N LEU A 49 -3.22 3.87 5.84
CA LEU A 49 -3.79 2.54 6.08
C LEU A 49 -3.24 1.45 5.16
N HIS A 50 -2.41 1.80 4.16
CA HIS A 50 -2.01 0.83 3.13
C HIS A 50 -1.35 -0.44 3.71
N ASP A 51 -0.63 -0.32 4.80
CA ASP A 51 0.09 -1.43 5.44
C ASP A 51 -0.60 -1.98 6.69
N ILE A 52 -1.88 -1.65 6.93
CA ILE A 52 -2.59 -2.09 8.14
C ILE A 52 -2.59 -3.60 8.30
N GLY A 53 -2.52 -4.36 7.21
CA GLY A 53 -2.45 -5.81 7.24
C GLY A 53 -1.20 -6.37 7.92
N ARG A 54 -0.17 -5.55 8.07
CA ARG A 54 1.05 -5.94 8.78
C ARG A 54 0.83 -6.10 10.28
N SER A 55 -0.33 -5.71 10.78
CA SER A 55 -0.73 -6.04 12.15
C SER A 55 -0.94 -7.55 12.33
N LYS A 56 -1.14 -8.29 11.24
CA LYS A 56 -1.40 -9.73 11.24
C LYS A 56 -0.28 -10.53 10.59
N THR A 57 0.37 -10.02 9.55
CA THR A 57 1.40 -10.74 8.81
C THR A 57 2.36 -9.78 8.12
N ASN A 58 3.61 -10.20 7.93
CA ASN A 58 4.58 -9.47 7.13
C ASN A 58 4.75 -10.07 5.73
N SER A 59 3.99 -11.12 5.40
CA SER A 59 4.01 -11.72 4.07
C SER A 59 3.31 -10.82 3.05
N ILE A 60 3.40 -11.19 1.77
CA ILE A 60 2.73 -10.47 0.68
C ILE A 60 1.21 -10.43 0.86
N GLU A 61 0.66 -11.32 1.69
CA GLU A 61 -0.77 -11.34 2.00
C GLU A 61 -1.24 -10.13 2.80
N HIS A 62 -0.33 -9.31 3.33
CA HIS A 62 -0.71 -8.16 4.14
C HIS A 62 -1.65 -7.19 3.40
N ALA A 63 -1.56 -7.08 2.09
CA ALA A 63 -2.46 -6.23 1.31
C ALA A 63 -3.89 -6.77 1.34
N VAL A 64 -4.06 -8.08 1.14
CA VAL A 64 -5.37 -8.74 1.16
C VAL A 64 -5.97 -8.71 2.57
N ILE A 65 -5.17 -9.00 3.58
CA ILE A 65 -5.58 -8.98 4.97
C ILE A 65 -5.95 -7.56 5.40
N GLY A 66 -5.17 -6.56 4.99
CA GLY A 66 -5.47 -5.16 5.27
C GLY A 66 -6.80 -4.74 4.67
N ALA A 67 -7.07 -5.12 3.43
CA ALA A 67 -8.34 -4.85 2.78
C ALA A 67 -9.51 -5.47 3.55
N GLN A 68 -9.34 -6.69 4.04
CA GLN A 68 -10.36 -7.38 4.83
C GLN A 68 -10.65 -6.67 6.15
N ILE A 69 -9.60 -6.24 6.85
CA ILE A 69 -9.74 -5.48 8.10
C ILE A 69 -10.57 -4.21 7.86
N LEU A 70 -10.26 -3.46 6.81
CA LEU A 70 -10.95 -2.21 6.51
C LEU A 70 -12.39 -2.44 6.08
N LYS A 71 -12.67 -3.52 5.35
CA LYS A 71 -14.02 -3.89 4.98
C LYS A 71 -14.87 -4.17 6.23
N GLU A 72 -14.33 -4.91 7.18
CA GLU A 72 -15.01 -5.22 8.45
C GLU A 72 -15.26 -3.98 9.29
N ARG A 73 -14.41 -2.96 9.13
CA ARG A 73 -14.52 -1.70 9.88
C ARG A 73 -15.35 -0.63 9.15
N GLY A 74 -15.93 -0.96 8.00
CA GLY A 74 -16.84 -0.07 7.29
C GLY A 74 -16.18 1.02 6.46
N TYR A 75 -14.91 0.89 6.11
CA TYR A 75 -14.25 1.85 5.23
C TYR A 75 -14.79 1.75 3.80
N SER A 76 -14.65 2.84 3.03
CA SER A 76 -15.14 2.88 1.66
C SER A 76 -14.38 1.90 0.76
N GLN A 77 -15.04 1.46 -0.31
CA GLN A 77 -14.42 0.58 -1.29
C GLN A 77 -13.19 1.22 -1.92
N GLU A 78 -13.20 2.54 -2.08
CA GLU A 78 -12.08 3.29 -2.64
C GLU A 78 -10.81 3.15 -1.80
N ILE A 79 -10.94 3.24 -0.47
CA ILE A 79 -9.82 3.05 0.45
C ILE A 79 -9.39 1.58 0.46
N ILE A 80 -10.34 0.65 0.48
CA ILE A 80 -10.07 -0.79 0.43
C ILE A 80 -9.24 -1.13 -0.82
N ASN A 81 -9.61 -0.57 -1.95
CA ASN A 81 -8.90 -0.81 -3.21
C ASN A 81 -7.45 -0.30 -3.16
N ILE A 82 -7.22 0.86 -2.55
CA ILE A 82 -5.86 1.39 -2.39
C ILE A 82 -5.00 0.41 -1.61
N VAL A 83 -5.52 -0.09 -0.50
CA VAL A 83 -4.79 -1.02 0.38
C VAL A 83 -4.52 -2.34 -0.33
N GLU A 84 -5.52 -2.88 -1.01
CA GLU A 84 -5.41 -4.17 -1.68
C GLU A 84 -4.45 -4.15 -2.88
N ARG A 85 -4.32 -3.00 -3.55
CA ARG A 85 -3.59 -2.86 -4.81
C ARG A 85 -2.25 -2.16 -4.70
N HIS A 86 -1.64 -2.10 -3.50
CA HIS A 86 -0.41 -1.32 -3.33
C HIS A 86 0.89 -2.10 -3.55
N ILE A 87 0.85 -3.41 -3.78
CA ILE A 87 2.05 -4.24 -3.90
C ILE A 87 2.79 -3.95 -5.21
N GLY A 88 4.05 -3.51 -5.10
CA GLY A 88 4.87 -3.17 -6.27
C GLY A 88 4.19 -2.14 -7.16
N THR A 89 4.06 -2.44 -8.44
CA THR A 89 3.24 -1.67 -9.39
C THR A 89 1.90 -2.35 -9.68
N GLY A 90 1.57 -3.37 -8.88
CA GLY A 90 0.34 -4.15 -8.99
C GLY A 90 0.63 -5.62 -9.27
N LEU A 91 -0.35 -6.46 -9.00
CA LEU A 91 -0.28 -7.91 -9.24
C LEU A 91 -1.45 -8.32 -10.12
N SER A 92 -1.17 -9.08 -11.18
CA SER A 92 -2.20 -9.63 -12.07
C SER A 92 -2.87 -10.86 -11.46
N GLU A 93 -3.91 -11.39 -12.13
CA GLU A 93 -4.53 -12.65 -11.72
C GLU A 93 -3.54 -13.79 -11.72
N ASP A 94 -2.65 -13.85 -12.74
CA ASP A 94 -1.64 -14.89 -12.81
C ASP A 94 -0.64 -14.79 -11.66
N ASP A 95 -0.26 -13.58 -11.28
CA ASP A 95 0.59 -13.34 -10.11
C ASP A 95 -0.09 -13.84 -8.84
N ALA A 96 -1.39 -13.59 -8.70
CA ALA A 96 -2.17 -14.03 -7.55
C ALA A 96 -2.16 -15.56 -7.43
N ARG A 97 -2.31 -16.27 -8.56
CA ARG A 97 -2.23 -17.72 -8.55
C ARG A 97 -0.88 -18.23 -8.08
N GLN A 98 0.21 -17.65 -8.60
CA GLN A 98 1.58 -18.05 -8.25
C GLN A 98 1.91 -17.75 -6.78
N LEU A 99 1.36 -16.67 -6.24
CA LEU A 99 1.60 -16.25 -4.86
C LEU A 99 0.57 -16.80 -3.87
N VAL A 100 -0.37 -17.62 -4.35
CA VAL A 100 -1.41 -18.24 -3.52
C VAL A 100 -2.28 -17.20 -2.82
N LEU A 101 -2.63 -16.12 -3.54
CA LEU A 101 -3.58 -15.10 -3.09
C LEU A 101 -4.95 -15.37 -3.71
N PRO A 102 -6.03 -14.79 -3.17
CA PRO A 102 -7.33 -14.85 -3.84
C PRO A 102 -7.18 -14.38 -5.29
N ILE A 103 -7.76 -15.16 -6.23
CA ILE A 103 -7.54 -14.93 -7.66
C ILE A 103 -8.35 -13.73 -8.14
N LYS A 104 -7.67 -12.62 -8.39
CA LYS A 104 -8.21 -11.42 -9.02
C LYS A 104 -7.07 -10.51 -9.44
N ASP A 105 -7.40 -9.43 -10.13
CA ASP A 105 -6.44 -8.44 -10.57
C ASP A 105 -6.21 -7.41 -9.45
N TYR A 106 -4.96 -7.28 -9.01
CA TYR A 106 -4.54 -6.35 -7.97
C TYR A 106 -3.76 -5.15 -8.55
N THR A 107 -3.95 -4.84 -9.83
CA THR A 107 -3.26 -3.68 -10.42
C THR A 107 -3.99 -2.38 -10.06
N PRO A 108 -3.25 -1.30 -9.72
CA PRO A 108 -3.87 0.00 -9.46
C PRO A 108 -4.65 0.51 -10.67
N GLN A 109 -5.86 0.99 -10.45
CA GLN A 109 -6.76 1.47 -11.50
C GLN A 109 -6.94 2.98 -11.46
N THR A 110 -7.12 3.56 -10.27
CA THR A 110 -7.36 4.99 -10.12
C THR A 110 -6.05 5.75 -9.93
N LEU A 111 -6.10 7.07 -10.15
CA LEU A 111 -4.94 7.93 -9.90
C LEU A 111 -4.50 7.84 -8.44
N GLU A 112 -5.46 7.87 -7.51
CA GLU A 112 -5.17 7.77 -6.08
C GLU A 112 -4.46 6.46 -5.72
N GLU A 113 -4.92 5.35 -6.28
CA GLU A 113 -4.28 4.03 -6.08
C GLU A 113 -2.84 4.03 -6.59
N LYS A 114 -2.63 4.60 -7.78
CA LYS A 114 -1.29 4.68 -8.39
C LYS A 114 -0.35 5.56 -7.59
N ILE A 115 -0.85 6.68 -7.07
CA ILE A 115 -0.05 7.61 -6.27
C ILE A 115 0.41 6.95 -4.97
N VAL A 116 -0.49 6.28 -4.25
CA VAL A 116 -0.13 5.62 -2.99
C VAL A 116 0.86 4.48 -3.23
N SER A 117 0.62 3.66 -4.25
CA SER A 117 1.52 2.56 -4.61
C SER A 117 2.91 3.08 -4.97
N HIS A 118 2.98 4.14 -5.75
CA HIS A 118 4.25 4.76 -6.12
C HIS A 118 4.97 5.33 -4.90
N ALA A 119 4.25 6.05 -4.05
CA ALA A 119 4.82 6.63 -2.83
C ALA A 119 5.41 5.53 -1.93
N ASP A 120 4.68 4.42 -1.76
CA ASP A 120 5.15 3.28 -0.98
C ASP A 120 6.48 2.73 -1.54
N ASN A 121 6.60 2.67 -2.85
CA ASN A 121 7.81 2.15 -3.51
C ASN A 121 9.04 3.08 -3.35
N LEU A 122 8.85 4.28 -2.84
CA LEU A 122 9.94 5.20 -2.54
C LEU A 122 10.43 5.08 -1.09
N PHE A 123 9.94 4.12 -0.33
CA PHE A 123 10.32 3.91 1.06
C PHE A 123 10.84 2.50 1.31
N ASN A 124 11.82 2.39 2.20
CA ASN A 124 12.25 1.13 2.81
C ASN A 124 12.05 1.30 4.32
N GLY A 125 10.98 0.69 4.86
CA GLY A 125 10.55 1.00 6.20
C GLY A 125 10.14 2.47 6.29
N ALA A 126 10.63 3.21 7.26
CA ALA A 126 10.34 4.64 7.42
C ALA A 126 11.29 5.54 6.63
N GLU A 127 12.29 4.97 5.97
CA GLU A 127 13.31 5.71 5.24
C GLU A 127 12.98 5.83 3.75
N GLU A 128 13.00 7.07 3.23
CA GLU A 128 12.81 7.30 1.80
C GLU A 128 14.06 6.84 1.03
N VAL A 129 13.84 6.10 -0.05
CA VAL A 129 14.90 5.53 -0.89
C VAL A 129 14.66 5.88 -2.36
N ASP A 130 15.66 5.63 -3.22
CA ASP A 130 15.48 5.86 -4.64
C ASP A 130 14.76 4.68 -5.33
N VAL A 131 14.34 4.90 -6.57
CA VAL A 131 13.59 3.90 -7.35
C VAL A 131 14.45 2.66 -7.60
N GLU A 132 15.75 2.84 -7.81
CA GLU A 132 16.67 1.72 -8.06
C GLU A 132 16.72 0.75 -6.89
N PHE A 133 16.77 1.27 -5.67
CA PHE A 133 16.73 0.45 -4.47
C PHE A 133 15.44 -0.39 -4.45
N THR A 134 14.31 0.23 -4.75
CA THR A 134 13.01 -0.44 -4.77
C THR A 134 12.95 -1.53 -5.82
N ILE A 135 13.47 -1.28 -7.02
CA ILE A 135 13.53 -2.26 -8.09
C ILE A 135 14.33 -3.49 -7.66
N GLU A 136 15.51 -3.30 -7.05
CA GLU A 136 16.32 -4.41 -6.57
C GLU A 136 15.62 -5.22 -5.48
N LYS A 137 14.93 -4.54 -4.57
CA LYS A 137 14.14 -5.18 -3.51
C LYS A 137 13.06 -6.09 -4.11
N TRP A 138 12.30 -5.60 -5.09
CA TRP A 138 11.22 -6.36 -5.70
C TRP A 138 11.71 -7.48 -6.60
N LYS A 139 12.85 -7.30 -7.27
CA LYS A 139 13.49 -8.41 -8.02
C LYS A 139 13.78 -9.60 -7.12
N ARG A 140 14.23 -9.36 -5.90
CA ARG A 140 14.50 -10.42 -4.93
C ARG A 140 13.24 -11.13 -4.46
N LYS A 141 12.11 -10.39 -4.37
CA LYS A 141 10.83 -10.96 -3.89
C LYS A 141 10.01 -11.65 -4.97
N LEU A 142 9.97 -11.07 -6.17
CA LEU A 142 9.07 -11.49 -7.25
C LEU A 142 9.76 -12.15 -8.43
N GLY A 143 11.08 -12.04 -8.51
CA GLY A 143 11.84 -12.51 -9.67
C GLY A 143 12.21 -11.36 -10.59
N GLU A 144 13.35 -11.49 -11.27
CA GLU A 144 13.99 -10.40 -11.99
C GLU A 144 13.15 -9.78 -13.11
N ASN A 145 12.37 -10.61 -13.80
CA ASN A 145 11.59 -10.19 -14.96
C ASN A 145 10.09 -10.04 -14.67
N HIS A 146 9.72 -9.87 -13.40
CA HIS A 146 8.31 -9.75 -13.04
C HIS A 146 7.72 -8.43 -13.56
N PRO A 147 6.50 -8.45 -14.16
CA PRO A 147 5.87 -7.25 -14.73
C PRO A 147 5.66 -6.10 -13.73
N SER A 148 5.59 -6.38 -12.42
CA SER A 148 5.43 -5.36 -11.39
C SER A 148 6.73 -4.58 -11.11
N ILE A 149 7.83 -4.97 -11.71
CA ILE A 149 9.10 -4.27 -11.64
C ILE A 149 9.25 -3.34 -12.83
#